data_f161471cb8d6466ff4ab03f44113f465
#
_entry.id   f161471cb8d6466ff4ab03f44113f465
#
_cell.length_a   1.000
_cell.length_b   1.000
_cell.length_c   1.000
_cell.angle_alpha   90.00
_cell.angle_beta   90.00
_cell.angle_gamma   90.00
#
_symmetry.space_group_name_H-M   'P 1'
#
loop_
_entity.id
_entity.type
_entity.pdbx_description
1 polymer ?
#
loop_
_entity_poly.entity_id
_entity_poly.type
_entity_poly.pdbx_seq_one_letter_code
_entity_poly.pdbx_strand_id
1 'polypeptide(L)'
;MRTLRSSRWPALIAGALIISVLSLQAFSTAKARKKKRQHGQKSGVLWRDPGSIRNRDLYYGPGSKDLAPAPPFKFLKEVKEGGMPKFEVEDARGVKWRVKLGPEAQAETAASRLVWAVGYNAEESYYLDRVNVQGMGRLSRGQKYVLGDTVRGARFEPRRKNVERGKEWDWSKNPFKNTRELNGLKTMMVLLNNWDTFKKNNKVLHDKGSGEANYTVTDLGATLGAARGIGGGRSKNNVQDFERRRLVRKVDNGNVKFNYDLKPKKFGLLSIVTPYFWRHRKATNRMNKVPVDDAAWIGSQLAQLSDDQLRDSFRAAGYDRSTTERYVRTMRSRISELNRLRDQELATRQRRVR
;
A
#
# COMPACT_ATOMS: atom_id res chain seq x y z
N MET A 1 -47.47 -82.68 11.88
CA MET A 1 -48.24 -81.84 10.95
C MET A 1 -48.35 -80.42 11.52
N ARG A 2 -47.88 -79.42 10.75
CA ARG A 2 -48.10 -77.95 10.85
C ARG A 2 -47.73 -77.23 12.15
N THR A 3 -46.62 -76.75 12.18
CA THR A 3 -45.98 -75.44 12.36
C THR A 3 -46.88 -74.23 12.64
N LEU A 4 -46.61 -73.52 13.72
CA LEU A 4 -46.99 -72.09 13.88
C LEU A 4 -45.77 -71.25 14.18
N ARG A 5 -45.55 -70.29 13.29
CA ARG A 5 -44.54 -69.21 13.33
C ARG A 5 -44.91 -68.19 14.40
N SER A 6 -44.03 -67.88 15.31
CA SER A 6 -44.13 -66.69 16.15
C SER A 6 -43.30 -65.54 15.53
N SER A 7 -43.96 -64.44 15.28
CA SER A 7 -43.40 -63.21 14.73
C SER A 7 -42.52 -62.51 15.79
N ARG A 8 -41.24 -62.29 15.45
CA ARG A 8 -40.34 -61.40 16.17
C ARG A 8 -40.28 -60.05 15.44
N TRP A 9 -41.01 -59.08 15.92
CA TRP A 9 -40.76 -57.70 15.65
C TRP A 9 -41.38 -56.83 16.76
N PRO A 10 -40.60 -56.27 17.67
CA PRO A 10 -40.48 -54.82 17.76
C PRO A 10 -39.13 -54.30 18.39
N ALA A 11 -37.98 -54.75 17.97
CA ALA A 11 -36.73 -54.20 18.58
C ALA A 11 -35.94 -53.23 17.70
N LEU A 12 -36.43 -52.96 16.49
CA LEU A 12 -35.68 -52.10 15.54
C LEU A 12 -36.15 -50.61 15.43
N ILE A 13 -37.27 -50.27 16.11
CA ILE A 13 -37.81 -48.89 16.04
C ILE A 13 -37.24 -47.99 17.15
N ALA A 14 -36.82 -48.51 18.28
CA ALA A 14 -36.24 -47.72 19.38
C ALA A 14 -34.82 -47.22 19.12
N GLY A 15 -34.04 -47.92 18.29
CA GLY A 15 -32.64 -47.50 17.96
C GLY A 15 -32.55 -46.34 16.97
N ALA A 16 -33.51 -46.18 16.06
CA ALA A 16 -33.48 -45.13 15.04
C ALA A 16 -33.84 -43.72 15.57
N LEU A 17 -34.64 -43.64 16.63
CA LEU A 17 -35.05 -42.39 17.25
C LEU A 17 -33.97 -41.76 18.16
N ILE A 18 -33.10 -42.56 18.77
CA ILE A 18 -32.00 -42.08 19.63
C ILE A 18 -30.84 -41.50 18.78
N ILE A 19 -30.58 -42.08 17.61
CA ILE A 19 -29.54 -41.63 16.71
C ILE A 19 -29.92 -40.26 16.04
N SER A 20 -31.22 -40.06 15.77
CA SER A 20 -31.70 -38.80 15.18
C SER A 20 -31.67 -37.61 16.15
N VAL A 21 -31.87 -37.83 17.44
CA VAL A 21 -31.81 -36.78 18.47
C VAL A 21 -30.37 -36.36 18.76
N LEU A 22 -29.41 -37.29 18.77
CA LEU A 22 -28.00 -37.00 18.97
C LEU A 22 -27.36 -36.25 17.75
N SER A 23 -27.83 -36.55 16.53
CA SER A 23 -27.36 -35.83 15.33
C SER A 23 -27.92 -34.41 15.25
N LEU A 24 -29.15 -34.14 15.70
CA LEU A 24 -29.70 -32.78 15.78
C LEU A 24 -29.01 -31.93 16.83
N GLN A 25 -28.60 -32.48 17.96
CA GLN A 25 -27.86 -31.75 18.99
C GLN A 25 -26.41 -31.42 18.54
N ALA A 26 -25.75 -32.33 17.80
CA ALA A 26 -24.43 -32.07 17.24
C ALA A 26 -24.44 -30.95 16.16
N PHE A 27 -25.47 -30.88 15.32
CA PHE A 27 -25.65 -29.81 14.33
C PHE A 27 -26.00 -28.48 14.98
N SER A 28 -26.75 -28.44 16.07
CA SER A 28 -27.07 -27.21 16.80
C SER A 28 -25.84 -26.60 17.47
N THR A 29 -24.98 -27.42 18.09
CA THR A 29 -23.74 -26.94 18.72
C THR A 29 -22.68 -26.49 17.72
N ALA A 30 -22.61 -27.14 16.54
CA ALA A 30 -21.69 -26.69 15.46
C ALA A 30 -22.12 -25.35 14.84
N LYS A 31 -23.43 -25.10 14.66
CA LYS A 31 -23.95 -23.78 14.21
C LYS A 31 -23.76 -22.69 15.25
N ALA A 32 -23.92 -23.00 16.54
CA ALA A 32 -23.70 -22.07 17.64
C ALA A 32 -22.20 -21.72 17.79
N ARG A 33 -21.29 -22.67 17.61
CA ARG A 33 -19.84 -22.42 17.59
C ARG A 33 -19.39 -21.56 16.40
N LYS A 34 -19.98 -21.73 15.20
CA LYS A 34 -19.70 -20.86 14.04
C LYS A 34 -20.22 -19.43 14.24
N LYS A 35 -21.37 -19.25 14.90
CA LYS A 35 -21.93 -17.91 15.18
C LYS A 35 -21.16 -17.15 16.27
N LYS A 36 -20.55 -17.86 17.25
CA LYS A 36 -19.75 -17.22 18.32
C LYS A 36 -18.36 -16.72 17.85
N ARG A 37 -17.86 -17.18 16.68
CA ARG A 37 -16.59 -16.69 16.10
C ARG A 37 -16.73 -15.44 15.24
N GLN A 38 -17.94 -14.92 14.99
CA GLN A 38 -18.18 -13.72 14.19
C GLN A 38 -18.38 -12.43 15.02
N HIS A 39 -18.34 -12.50 16.33
CA HIS A 39 -18.47 -11.33 17.21
C HIS A 39 -17.08 -10.86 17.68
N GLY A 40 -16.36 -10.13 16.82
CA GLY A 40 -15.08 -9.54 17.20
C GLY A 40 -14.23 -8.99 16.07
N GLN A 41 -14.70 -9.04 14.82
CA GLN A 41 -13.97 -8.41 13.73
C GLN A 41 -14.25 -6.90 13.79
N LYS A 42 -13.38 -6.16 14.53
CA LYS A 42 -13.38 -4.70 14.47
C LYS A 42 -13.31 -4.27 13.01
N SER A 43 -14.08 -3.27 12.63
CA SER A 43 -14.13 -2.74 11.26
C SER A 43 -12.73 -2.40 10.77
N GLY A 44 -12.38 -2.85 9.58
CA GLY A 44 -11.11 -2.47 8.95
C GLY A 44 -11.05 -0.96 8.71
N VAL A 45 -9.87 -0.38 8.81
CA VAL A 45 -9.64 1.04 8.58
C VAL A 45 -8.72 1.22 7.37
N LEU A 46 -9.20 1.92 6.33
CA LEU A 46 -8.40 2.28 5.16
C LEU A 46 -7.92 3.72 5.24
N TRP A 47 -8.78 4.60 5.72
CA TRP A 47 -8.58 6.04 5.77
C TRP A 47 -9.18 6.61 7.05
N ARG A 48 -8.58 7.65 7.56
CA ARG A 48 -9.10 8.48 8.65
C ARG A 48 -9.04 9.94 8.24
N ASP A 49 -10.01 10.70 8.70
CA ASP A 49 -9.94 12.15 8.56
C ASP A 49 -8.62 12.64 9.17
N PRO A 50 -7.75 13.27 8.35
CA PRO A 50 -6.48 13.79 8.85
C PRO A 50 -6.63 15.01 9.76
N GLY A 51 -7.82 15.56 9.89
CA GLY A 51 -8.03 16.86 10.53
C GLY A 51 -7.35 17.98 9.75
N SER A 52 -6.63 18.85 10.43
CA SER A 52 -5.88 19.94 9.78
C SER A 52 -4.63 19.41 9.06
N ILE A 53 -4.73 19.21 7.75
CA ILE A 53 -3.60 18.82 6.90
C ILE A 53 -2.48 19.88 6.97
N ARG A 54 -2.82 21.14 7.08
CA ARG A 54 -1.86 22.27 7.17
C ARG A 54 -0.93 22.18 8.38
N ASN A 55 -1.36 21.49 9.45
CA ASN A 55 -0.59 21.34 10.68
C ASN A 55 0.22 20.03 10.73
N ARG A 56 0.17 19.20 9.68
CA ARG A 56 0.91 17.95 9.66
C ARG A 56 2.38 18.15 9.38
N ASP A 57 3.22 17.53 10.20
CA ASP A 57 4.68 17.51 10.01
C ASP A 57 5.05 16.43 8.99
N LEU A 58 5.38 16.85 7.76
CA LEU A 58 5.80 15.94 6.69
C LEU A 58 7.30 15.62 6.75
N TYR A 59 8.08 16.30 7.59
CA TYR A 59 9.47 15.92 7.78
C TYR A 59 9.58 14.59 8.54
N TYR A 60 8.80 14.41 9.59
CA TYR A 60 8.76 13.16 10.35
C TYR A 60 7.65 12.21 9.88
N GLY A 61 6.60 12.71 9.22
CA GLY A 61 5.50 11.90 8.68
C GLY A 61 4.73 11.15 9.76
N PRO A 62 4.45 9.83 9.58
CA PRO A 62 3.75 9.02 10.57
C PRO A 62 4.58 8.74 11.85
N GLY A 63 5.83 9.18 11.89
CA GLY A 63 6.71 9.12 13.06
C GLY A 63 6.78 10.45 13.81
N SER A 64 7.87 10.65 14.54
CA SER A 64 8.21 11.91 15.22
C SER A 64 9.73 12.03 15.37
N LYS A 65 10.20 13.22 15.80
CA LYS A 65 11.60 13.46 16.12
C LYS A 65 12.10 12.49 17.21
N ASP A 66 11.29 12.30 18.24
CA ASP A 66 11.66 11.47 19.40
C ASP A 66 11.69 9.96 19.09
N LEU A 67 10.95 9.55 18.05
CA LEU A 67 10.93 8.18 17.56
C LEU A 67 12.00 7.89 16.49
N ALA A 68 12.72 8.90 16.01
CA ALA A 68 13.76 8.74 15.01
C ALA A 68 14.89 7.81 15.48
N PRO A 69 15.54 7.04 14.60
CA PRO A 69 16.60 6.10 14.99
C PRO A 69 17.77 6.84 15.63
N ALA A 70 18.27 6.31 16.77
CA ALA A 70 19.30 6.93 17.61
C ALA A 70 20.61 6.12 17.58
N PRO A 71 21.72 6.69 17.03
CA PRO A 71 23.00 6.00 17.07
C PRO A 71 23.53 5.83 18.51
N PRO A 72 24.45 4.86 18.76
CA PRO A 72 25.06 3.93 17.82
C PRO A 72 24.11 2.81 17.39
N PHE A 73 24.36 2.27 16.18
CA PHE A 73 23.61 1.13 15.64
C PHE A 73 24.47 -0.12 15.67
N LYS A 74 23.89 -1.23 16.14
CA LYS A 74 24.52 -2.55 16.15
C LYS A 74 23.87 -3.44 15.08
N PHE A 75 24.67 -4.03 14.21
CA PHE A 75 24.20 -5.00 13.22
C PHE A 75 23.65 -6.26 13.89
N LEU A 76 22.49 -6.73 13.43
CA LEU A 76 21.88 -7.95 13.94
C LEU A 76 21.96 -9.09 12.92
N LYS A 77 21.46 -8.86 11.72
CA LYS A 77 21.43 -9.87 10.63
C LYS A 77 21.07 -9.27 9.29
N GLU A 78 21.52 -9.92 8.22
CA GLU A 78 21.01 -9.67 6.87
C GLU A 78 19.62 -10.28 6.66
N VAL A 79 18.74 -9.56 5.93
CA VAL A 79 17.40 -10.03 5.55
C VAL A 79 17.40 -10.35 4.06
N LYS A 80 17.33 -11.62 3.71
CA LYS A 80 17.47 -12.11 2.32
C LYS A 80 16.16 -12.12 1.52
N GLU A 81 15.01 -11.99 2.17
CA GLU A 81 13.69 -11.98 1.54
C GLU A 81 13.44 -10.71 0.72
N GLY A 82 12.69 -10.85 -0.38
CA GLY A 82 12.31 -9.76 -1.27
C GLY A 82 13.42 -9.27 -2.19
N GLY A 83 13.12 -8.28 -3.04
CA GLY A 83 13.99 -7.84 -4.13
C GLY A 83 15.13 -6.90 -3.71
N MET A 84 14.92 -6.06 -2.69
CA MET A 84 15.88 -5.03 -2.28
C MET A 84 16.78 -5.51 -1.15
N PRO A 85 18.06 -5.07 -1.10
CA PRO A 85 18.97 -5.36 0.02
C PRO A 85 18.41 -4.81 1.33
N LYS A 86 18.45 -5.63 2.37
CA LYS A 86 17.94 -5.28 3.71
C LYS A 86 18.76 -5.97 4.80
N PHE A 87 18.83 -5.32 5.94
CA PHE A 87 19.38 -5.91 7.18
C PHE A 87 18.60 -5.37 8.39
N GLU A 88 18.85 -5.94 9.55
CA GLU A 88 18.28 -5.48 10.83
C GLU A 88 19.41 -4.96 11.73
N VAL A 89 19.10 -3.86 12.42
CA VAL A 89 19.98 -3.28 13.44
C VAL A 89 19.19 -3.02 14.72
N GLU A 90 19.91 -2.82 15.82
CA GLU A 90 19.40 -2.28 17.06
C GLU A 90 20.05 -0.93 17.32
N ASP A 91 19.26 0.06 17.73
CA ASP A 91 19.74 1.40 18.05
C ASP A 91 20.13 1.53 19.54
N ALA A 92 20.65 2.69 19.92
CA ALA A 92 21.08 2.97 21.30
C ALA A 92 19.97 2.82 22.36
N ARG A 93 18.70 2.88 21.95
CA ARG A 93 17.52 2.72 22.82
C ARG A 93 16.97 1.29 22.82
N GLY A 94 17.67 0.33 22.18
CA GLY A 94 17.21 -1.06 22.05
C GLY A 94 16.06 -1.25 21.04
N VAL A 95 15.77 -0.24 20.23
CA VAL A 95 14.75 -0.36 19.17
C VAL A 95 15.35 -1.12 18.00
N LYS A 96 14.63 -2.15 17.54
CA LYS A 96 15.02 -2.90 16.34
C LYS A 96 14.47 -2.24 15.08
N TRP A 97 15.33 -2.08 14.10
CA TRP A 97 15.03 -1.44 12.83
C TRP A 97 15.30 -2.39 11.67
N ARG A 98 14.40 -2.39 10.69
CA ARG A 98 14.69 -2.94 9.37
C ARG A 98 15.24 -1.83 8.49
N VAL A 99 16.44 -2.03 7.97
CA VAL A 99 17.14 -1.07 7.11
C VAL A 99 17.06 -1.56 5.67
N LYS A 100 16.48 -0.76 4.78
CA LYS A 100 16.40 -1.01 3.33
C LYS A 100 17.39 -0.10 2.61
N LEU A 101 18.13 -0.66 1.65
CA LEU A 101 19.14 0.05 0.84
C LEU A 101 18.69 0.21 -0.61
N GLY A 102 19.30 1.15 -1.31
CA GLY A 102 19.12 1.35 -2.74
C GLY A 102 18.06 2.37 -3.12
N PRO A 103 17.72 2.47 -4.42
CA PRO A 103 16.95 3.60 -4.96
C PRO A 103 15.51 3.67 -4.41
N GLU A 104 14.97 2.60 -3.84
CA GLU A 104 13.65 2.62 -3.20
C GLU A 104 13.65 3.34 -1.85
N ALA A 105 14.79 3.44 -1.16
CA ALA A 105 14.86 4.00 0.18
C ALA A 105 14.34 5.44 0.24
N GLN A 106 14.77 6.31 -0.68
CA GLN A 106 14.31 7.68 -0.78
C GLN A 106 12.85 7.77 -1.24
N ALA A 107 12.52 7.09 -2.36
CA ALA A 107 11.17 7.15 -2.93
C ALA A 107 10.10 6.69 -1.95
N GLU A 108 10.34 5.60 -1.23
CA GLU A 108 9.40 5.06 -0.23
C GLU A 108 9.25 5.99 0.98
N THR A 109 10.35 6.61 1.42
CA THR A 109 10.33 7.58 2.52
C THR A 109 9.48 8.80 2.18
N ALA A 110 9.64 9.40 0.99
CA ALA A 110 8.82 10.54 0.57
C ALA A 110 7.36 10.15 0.32
N ALA A 111 7.14 9.03 -0.39
CA ALA A 111 5.80 8.56 -0.74
C ALA A 111 4.94 8.21 0.49
N SER A 112 5.53 7.59 1.53
CA SER A 112 4.82 7.26 2.78
C SER A 112 4.31 8.51 3.49
N ARG A 113 5.07 9.60 3.50
CA ARG A 113 4.68 10.89 4.08
C ARG A 113 3.51 11.53 3.35
N LEU A 114 3.55 11.53 2.02
CA LEU A 114 2.48 12.08 1.18
C LEU A 114 1.18 11.27 1.29
N VAL A 115 1.25 9.95 1.39
CA VAL A 115 0.09 9.06 1.60
C VAL A 115 -0.50 9.29 2.99
N TRP A 116 0.35 9.37 4.03
CA TRP A 116 -0.08 9.66 5.39
C TRP A 116 -0.68 11.06 5.54
N ALA A 117 -0.12 12.06 4.86
CA ALA A 117 -0.57 13.44 4.96
C ALA A 117 -2.07 13.62 4.68
N VAL A 118 -2.64 12.80 3.81
CA VAL A 118 -4.04 12.85 3.41
C VAL A 118 -4.90 11.75 4.05
N GLY A 119 -4.47 11.19 5.19
CA GLY A 119 -5.28 10.34 6.06
C GLY A 119 -5.19 8.83 5.81
N TYR A 120 -4.37 8.35 4.87
CA TYR A 120 -4.16 6.91 4.70
C TYR A 120 -3.12 6.36 5.66
N ASN A 121 -3.28 5.08 6.01
CA ASN A 121 -2.28 4.39 6.82
C ASN A 121 -0.98 4.26 6.03
N ALA A 122 0.13 4.66 6.63
CA ALA A 122 1.47 4.54 6.09
C ALA A 122 2.43 4.07 7.17
N GLU A 123 3.48 3.33 6.77
CA GLU A 123 4.49 2.84 7.69
C GLU A 123 5.45 3.96 8.08
N GLU A 124 5.76 4.02 9.37
CA GLU A 124 6.79 4.89 9.92
C GLU A 124 8.14 4.56 9.30
N SER A 125 8.84 5.56 8.82
CA SER A 125 10.18 5.38 8.26
C SER A 125 11.01 6.65 8.31
N TYR A 126 12.33 6.46 8.40
CA TYR A 126 13.33 7.52 8.43
C TYR A 126 14.42 7.22 7.41
N TYR A 127 14.87 8.22 6.69
CA TYR A 127 16.01 8.09 5.78
C TYR A 127 17.24 8.74 6.41
N LEU A 128 18.34 8.01 6.41
CA LEU A 128 19.65 8.48 6.83
C LEU A 128 20.62 8.38 5.65
N ASP A 129 21.20 9.50 5.24
CA ASP A 129 22.12 9.55 4.10
C ASP A 129 23.39 8.76 4.36
N ARG A 130 23.93 8.90 5.58
CA ARG A 130 25.12 8.17 6.03
C ARG A 130 24.96 7.75 7.48
N VAL A 131 25.27 6.49 7.76
CA VAL A 131 25.15 5.92 9.11
C VAL A 131 26.27 4.91 9.37
N ASN A 132 26.83 4.95 10.58
CA ASN A 132 27.77 3.93 11.06
C ASN A 132 26.99 2.81 11.75
N VAL A 133 27.28 1.56 11.39
CA VAL A 133 26.66 0.33 11.93
C VAL A 133 27.73 -0.59 12.44
N GLN A 134 27.89 -0.65 13.75
CA GLN A 134 28.90 -1.48 14.42
C GLN A 134 28.69 -2.97 14.10
N GLY A 135 29.80 -3.65 13.79
CA GLY A 135 29.79 -5.08 13.46
C GLY A 135 29.13 -5.38 12.10
N MET A 136 29.14 -4.42 11.20
CA MET A 136 28.61 -4.57 9.85
C MET A 136 29.45 -5.58 9.06
N GLY A 137 28.93 -6.79 8.89
CA GLY A 137 29.58 -7.80 8.05
C GLY A 137 29.35 -7.57 6.54
N ARG A 138 29.94 -8.41 5.73
CA ARG A 138 29.73 -8.39 4.28
C ARG A 138 28.30 -8.83 3.96
N LEU A 139 27.55 -7.98 3.25
CA LEU A 139 26.21 -8.30 2.77
C LEU A 139 26.26 -9.15 1.49
N SER A 140 25.40 -10.13 1.39
CA SER A 140 25.23 -10.92 0.16
C SER A 140 24.65 -10.08 -0.98
N ARG A 141 23.87 -9.03 -0.65
CA ARG A 141 23.29 -8.09 -1.59
C ARG A 141 23.44 -6.65 -1.07
N GLY A 142 23.76 -5.72 -1.99
CA GLY A 142 23.84 -4.31 -1.64
C GLY A 142 25.18 -3.87 -1.05
N GLN A 143 26.24 -4.68 -1.16
CA GLN A 143 27.58 -4.32 -0.67
C GLN A 143 28.09 -2.97 -1.20
N LYS A 144 27.67 -2.54 -2.40
CA LYS A 144 28.02 -1.23 -2.98
C LYS A 144 27.53 -0.03 -2.15
N TYR A 145 26.60 -0.23 -1.23
CA TYR A 145 26.12 0.81 -0.30
C TYR A 145 26.86 0.79 1.03
N VAL A 146 27.80 -0.15 1.22
CA VAL A 146 28.52 -0.37 2.48
C VAL A 146 30.01 -0.23 2.25
N LEU A 147 30.67 0.61 3.05
CA LEU A 147 32.12 0.80 3.08
C LEU A 147 32.60 0.70 4.54
N GLY A 148 33.22 -0.42 4.90
CA GLY A 148 33.47 -0.76 6.30
C GLY A 148 32.17 -0.80 7.08
N ASP A 149 32.09 -0.12 8.21
CA ASP A 149 30.87 0.03 9.02
C ASP A 149 29.96 1.18 8.54
N THR A 150 30.36 1.92 7.51
CA THR A 150 29.55 3.03 6.98
C THR A 150 28.57 2.57 5.92
N VAL A 151 27.29 2.82 6.13
CA VAL A 151 26.19 2.55 5.22
C VAL A 151 25.67 3.86 4.60
N ARG A 152 25.42 3.88 3.29
CA ARG A 152 24.93 5.05 2.57
C ARG A 152 23.52 4.82 2.06
N GLY A 153 22.66 5.84 2.22
CA GLY A 153 21.31 5.86 1.66
C GLY A 153 20.38 4.81 2.26
N ALA A 154 20.15 4.88 3.56
CA ALA A 154 19.46 3.85 4.32
C ALA A 154 18.09 4.32 4.83
N ARG A 155 17.02 3.56 4.51
CA ARG A 155 15.68 3.74 5.08
C ARG A 155 15.49 2.82 6.27
N PHE A 156 15.23 3.41 7.42
CA PHE A 156 14.95 2.72 8.67
C PHE A 156 13.44 2.59 8.90
N GLU A 157 12.96 1.39 9.17
CA GLU A 157 11.58 1.07 9.53
C GLU A 157 11.58 0.35 10.88
N PRO A 158 10.87 0.87 11.92
CA PRO A 158 10.88 0.26 13.24
C PRO A 158 10.15 -1.09 13.23
N ARG A 159 10.72 -2.06 13.97
CA ARG A 159 10.09 -3.37 14.21
C ARG A 159 9.20 -3.30 15.44
N ARG A 160 8.04 -2.67 15.31
CA ARG A 160 7.07 -2.47 16.40
C ARG A 160 6.46 -3.78 16.87
N LYS A 161 6.59 -4.12 18.17
CA LYS A 161 6.03 -5.35 18.76
C LYS A 161 4.50 -5.34 18.86
N ASN A 162 3.91 -4.16 18.94
CA ASN A 162 2.46 -3.96 19.00
C ASN A 162 1.76 -3.97 17.63
N VAL A 163 2.50 -4.07 16.54
CA VAL A 163 1.94 -4.14 15.18
C VAL A 163 2.19 -5.54 14.60
N GLU A 164 1.10 -6.24 14.29
CA GLU A 164 1.15 -7.54 13.63
C GLU A 164 0.85 -7.40 12.14
N ARG A 165 1.73 -7.94 11.31
CA ARG A 165 1.53 -7.99 9.85
C ARG A 165 0.60 -9.15 9.50
N GLY A 166 -0.65 -8.82 9.20
CA GLY A 166 -1.69 -9.78 8.81
C GLY A 166 -1.68 -10.11 7.32
N LYS A 167 -2.85 -10.50 6.84
CA LYS A 167 -3.07 -10.97 5.45
C LYS A 167 -2.88 -9.85 4.43
N GLU A 168 -2.54 -10.26 3.21
CA GLU A 168 -2.57 -9.37 2.04
C GLU A 168 -4.01 -9.02 1.65
N TRP A 169 -4.23 -7.77 1.23
CA TRP A 169 -5.51 -7.36 0.69
C TRP A 169 -5.43 -7.03 -0.80
N ASP A 170 -6.51 -7.26 -1.53
CA ASP A 170 -6.60 -7.04 -2.98
C ASP A 170 -7.43 -5.78 -3.28
N TRP A 171 -6.97 -4.98 -4.23
CA TRP A 171 -7.63 -3.75 -4.67
C TRP A 171 -9.07 -3.95 -5.16
N SER A 172 -9.43 -5.15 -5.63
CA SER A 172 -10.75 -5.48 -6.16
C SER A 172 -11.61 -6.26 -5.18
N LYS A 173 -10.98 -6.87 -4.15
CA LYS A 173 -11.64 -7.71 -3.13
C LYS A 173 -11.23 -7.23 -1.75
N ASN A 174 -11.91 -6.22 -1.24
CA ASN A 174 -11.72 -5.65 0.08
C ASN A 174 -13.02 -5.01 0.59
N PRO A 175 -13.15 -4.69 1.88
CA PRO A 175 -14.37 -4.10 2.46
C PRO A 175 -14.71 -2.69 1.91
N PHE A 176 -13.75 -1.97 1.34
CA PHE A 176 -13.88 -0.58 0.90
C PHE A 176 -14.19 -0.44 -0.60
N LYS A 177 -14.53 -1.53 -1.28
CA LYS A 177 -14.84 -1.50 -2.71
C LYS A 177 -15.94 -0.46 -2.99
N ASN A 178 -15.69 0.37 -4.01
CA ASN A 178 -16.55 1.47 -4.46
C ASN A 178 -16.67 2.67 -3.49
N THR A 179 -15.89 2.71 -2.42
CA THR A 179 -15.84 3.91 -1.57
C THR A 179 -14.94 4.99 -2.16
N ARG A 180 -15.24 6.24 -1.80
CA ARG A 180 -14.45 7.42 -2.14
C ARG A 180 -13.00 7.27 -1.65
N GLU A 181 -12.82 6.72 -0.45
CA GLU A 181 -11.53 6.53 0.19
C GLU A 181 -10.66 5.53 -0.59
N LEU A 182 -11.21 4.42 -1.06
CA LEU A 182 -10.45 3.48 -1.89
C LEU A 182 -10.10 4.09 -3.25
N ASN A 183 -10.99 4.85 -3.86
CA ASN A 183 -10.75 5.53 -5.13
C ASN A 183 -9.73 6.68 -4.96
N GLY A 184 -9.75 7.38 -3.83
CA GLY A 184 -8.72 8.34 -3.45
C GLY A 184 -7.34 7.68 -3.30
N LEU A 185 -7.26 6.50 -2.65
CA LEU A 185 -5.99 5.75 -2.54
C LEU A 185 -5.47 5.30 -3.91
N LYS A 186 -6.34 4.86 -4.82
CA LYS A 186 -5.94 4.57 -6.22
C LYS A 186 -5.36 5.80 -6.90
N THR A 187 -6.00 6.97 -6.71
CA THR A 187 -5.51 8.24 -7.24
C THR A 187 -4.15 8.60 -6.65
N MET A 188 -3.92 8.37 -5.35
CA MET A 188 -2.60 8.54 -4.73
C MET A 188 -1.53 7.65 -5.36
N MET A 189 -1.84 6.37 -5.62
CA MET A 189 -0.89 5.47 -6.30
C MET A 189 -0.52 5.96 -7.69
N VAL A 190 -1.50 6.48 -8.43
CA VAL A 190 -1.27 7.06 -9.77
C VAL A 190 -0.50 8.38 -9.70
N LEU A 191 -0.84 9.26 -8.75
CA LEU A 191 -0.16 10.52 -8.50
C LEU A 191 1.34 10.32 -8.27
N LEU A 192 1.69 9.30 -7.50
CA LEU A 192 3.07 8.92 -7.17
C LEU A 192 3.74 8.06 -8.26
N ASN A 193 3.04 7.72 -9.33
CA ASN A 193 3.48 6.75 -10.33
C ASN A 193 3.90 5.39 -9.73
N ASN A 194 3.20 4.92 -8.68
CA ASN A 194 3.46 3.59 -8.12
C ASN A 194 3.08 2.51 -9.13
N TRP A 195 4.06 1.85 -9.71
CA TRP A 195 3.82 0.81 -10.72
C TRP A 195 3.78 -0.62 -10.15
N ASP A 196 4.03 -0.83 -8.86
CA ASP A 196 3.96 -2.14 -8.20
C ASP A 196 2.70 -2.29 -7.33
N THR A 197 1.53 -1.93 -7.88
CA THR A 197 0.23 -2.00 -7.21
C THR A 197 -0.36 -3.41 -7.17
N PHE A 198 0.43 -4.40 -6.74
CA PHE A 198 0.00 -5.79 -6.61
C PHE A 198 -0.34 -6.13 -5.16
N LYS A 199 -1.20 -7.14 -4.99
CA LYS A 199 -1.70 -7.61 -3.70
C LYS A 199 -0.59 -7.86 -2.67
N LYS A 200 0.54 -8.42 -3.09
CA LYS A 200 1.69 -8.73 -2.21
C LYS A 200 2.25 -7.50 -1.46
N ASN A 201 2.04 -6.29 -2.01
CA ASN A 201 2.50 -5.02 -1.47
C ASN A 201 1.46 -4.33 -0.59
N ASN A 202 0.36 -5.00 -0.29
CA ASN A 202 -0.72 -4.51 0.55
C ASN A 202 -0.89 -5.45 1.74
N LYS A 203 -0.89 -4.92 2.96
CA LYS A 203 -1.06 -5.70 4.19
C LYS A 203 -2.16 -5.11 5.07
N VAL A 204 -2.83 -5.96 5.79
CA VAL A 204 -3.63 -5.55 6.93
C VAL A 204 -2.69 -5.56 8.14
N LEU A 205 -2.44 -4.39 8.71
CA LEU A 205 -1.63 -4.23 9.91
C LEU A 205 -2.56 -4.20 11.12
N HIS A 206 -2.41 -5.14 12.03
CA HIS A 206 -3.21 -5.20 13.25
C HIS A 206 -2.47 -4.49 14.38
N ASP A 207 -3.05 -3.43 14.90
CA ASP A 207 -2.59 -2.82 16.14
C ASP A 207 -3.11 -3.62 17.32
N LYS A 208 -2.21 -4.22 18.12
CA LYS A 208 -2.55 -5.06 19.25
C LYS A 208 -3.16 -4.27 20.41
N GLY A 209 -2.83 -2.98 20.54
CA GLY A 209 -3.35 -2.11 21.59
C GLY A 209 -4.81 -1.73 21.33
N SER A 210 -5.11 -1.19 20.16
CA SER A 210 -6.47 -0.80 19.78
C SER A 210 -7.30 -1.96 19.21
N GLY A 211 -6.64 -3.02 18.74
CA GLY A 211 -7.23 -4.15 18.01
C GLY A 211 -7.74 -3.77 16.62
N GLU A 212 -7.33 -2.63 16.08
CA GLU A 212 -7.74 -2.16 14.77
C GLU A 212 -7.02 -2.90 13.64
N ALA A 213 -7.72 -3.09 12.52
CA ALA A 213 -7.21 -3.68 11.30
C ALA A 213 -6.96 -2.58 10.25
N ASN A 214 -5.73 -2.11 10.14
CA ASN A 214 -5.31 -1.02 9.27
C ASN A 214 -4.92 -1.54 7.88
N TYR A 215 -5.72 -1.22 6.86
CA TYR A 215 -5.44 -1.59 5.47
C TYR A 215 -4.41 -0.65 4.89
N THR A 216 -3.20 -1.15 4.65
CA THR A 216 -2.03 -0.33 4.32
C THR A 216 -1.39 -0.79 3.02
N VAL A 217 -0.93 0.14 2.19
CA VAL A 217 0.02 -0.14 1.11
C VAL A 217 1.41 -0.07 1.73
N THR A 218 2.06 -1.22 1.89
CA THR A 218 3.29 -1.37 2.67
C THR A 218 4.57 -1.32 1.82
N ASP A 219 4.45 -1.24 0.50
CA ASP A 219 5.59 -1.07 -0.40
C ASP A 219 5.32 0.08 -1.38
N LEU A 220 5.86 1.22 -1.08
CA LEU A 220 5.80 2.44 -1.88
C LEU A 220 7.13 2.73 -2.60
N GLY A 221 8.08 1.80 -2.61
CA GLY A 221 9.39 1.99 -3.21
C GLY A 221 9.39 2.10 -4.73
N ALA A 222 8.39 1.54 -5.40
CA ALA A 222 8.23 1.60 -6.85
C ALA A 222 7.54 2.89 -7.34
N THR A 223 7.90 4.04 -6.76
CA THR A 223 7.29 5.37 -6.99
C THR A 223 8.27 6.40 -7.49
N LEU A 224 7.79 7.63 -7.69
CA LEU A 224 8.57 8.83 -8.04
C LEU A 224 9.48 8.65 -9.27
N GLY A 225 8.95 7.94 -10.26
CA GLY A 225 9.54 7.75 -11.56
C GLY A 225 8.45 7.66 -12.62
N ALA A 226 8.56 6.72 -13.55
CA ALA A 226 7.55 6.48 -14.58
C ALA A 226 6.89 5.11 -14.43
N ALA A 227 5.57 5.08 -14.46
CA ALA A 227 4.81 3.83 -14.59
C ALA A 227 5.04 3.20 -15.99
N ARG A 228 5.24 4.07 -17.01
CA ARG A 228 5.66 3.71 -18.36
C ARG A 228 6.55 4.81 -18.92
N GLY A 229 7.84 4.54 -19.05
CA GLY A 229 8.83 5.48 -19.63
C GLY A 229 8.74 5.61 -21.15
N ILE A 230 9.49 6.56 -21.70
CA ILE A 230 9.79 6.62 -23.14
C ILE A 230 10.50 5.29 -23.47
N GLY A 231 10.07 4.64 -24.51
CA GLY A 231 10.59 3.31 -24.78
C GLY A 231 9.89 2.17 -24.02
N GLY A 232 8.91 2.43 -23.13
CA GLY A 232 8.09 1.43 -22.44
C GLY A 232 8.72 0.86 -21.16
N GLY A 233 9.83 1.42 -20.70
CA GLY A 233 10.45 1.10 -19.42
C GLY A 233 9.68 1.67 -18.24
N ARG A 234 9.92 1.12 -17.06
CA ARG A 234 9.48 1.65 -15.77
C ARG A 234 10.70 2.17 -15.03
N SER A 235 10.53 3.27 -14.32
CA SER A 235 11.57 3.78 -13.43
C SER A 235 11.00 4.05 -12.05
N LYS A 236 11.86 4.11 -11.07
CA LYS A 236 11.58 4.50 -9.68
C LYS A 236 12.65 5.47 -9.25
N ASN A 237 12.28 6.39 -8.35
CA ASN A 237 13.22 7.38 -7.86
C ASN A 237 13.96 8.11 -9.00
N ASN A 238 13.21 8.57 -10.00
CA ASN A 238 13.74 9.27 -11.17
C ASN A 238 12.88 10.50 -11.47
N VAL A 239 13.38 11.68 -11.08
CA VAL A 239 12.65 12.94 -11.20
C VAL A 239 12.41 13.32 -12.66
N GLN A 240 13.34 13.06 -13.56
CA GLN A 240 13.19 13.37 -14.99
C GLN A 240 12.03 12.60 -15.61
N ASP A 241 11.90 11.32 -15.28
CA ASP A 241 10.78 10.49 -15.74
C ASP A 241 9.47 10.87 -15.06
N PHE A 242 9.52 11.30 -13.79
CA PHE A 242 8.35 11.71 -13.02
C PHE A 242 7.70 12.97 -13.60
N GLU A 243 8.48 13.97 -13.97
CA GLU A 243 7.98 15.25 -14.48
C GLU A 243 7.52 15.23 -15.94
N ARG A 244 7.97 14.26 -16.76
CA ARG A 244 7.69 14.20 -18.20
C ARG A 244 6.23 14.13 -18.60
N ARG A 245 5.32 13.72 -17.71
CA ARG A 245 3.93 13.47 -18.07
C ARG A 245 2.97 14.15 -17.11
N ARG A 246 1.93 14.72 -17.71
CA ARG A 246 0.73 15.14 -16.98
C ARG A 246 0.09 13.93 -16.30
N LEU A 247 -0.62 14.18 -15.20
CA LEU A 247 -1.34 13.15 -14.46
C LEU A 247 -2.60 12.71 -15.22
N VAL A 248 -3.45 13.65 -15.58
CA VAL A 248 -4.74 13.40 -16.23
C VAL A 248 -4.58 13.37 -17.75
N ARG A 249 -5.06 12.31 -18.38
CA ARG A 249 -5.13 12.18 -19.83
C ARG A 249 -6.42 12.77 -20.39
N LYS A 250 -7.57 12.37 -19.82
CA LYS A 250 -8.91 12.87 -20.16
C LYS A 250 -9.93 12.50 -19.10
N VAL A 251 -11.06 13.18 -19.10
CA VAL A 251 -12.29 12.74 -18.42
C VAL A 251 -13.19 12.04 -19.46
N ASP A 252 -13.78 10.90 -19.08
CA ASP A 252 -14.57 10.07 -19.95
C ASP A 252 -15.68 9.35 -19.18
N ASN A 253 -16.95 9.66 -19.52
CA ASN A 253 -18.14 9.10 -18.86
C ASN A 253 -18.08 9.16 -17.32
N GLY A 254 -17.79 10.35 -16.75
CA GLY A 254 -17.72 10.57 -15.30
C GLY A 254 -16.52 9.92 -14.61
N ASN A 255 -15.56 9.37 -15.38
CA ASN A 255 -14.35 8.76 -14.83
C ASN A 255 -13.09 9.44 -15.35
N VAL A 256 -12.08 9.52 -14.51
CA VAL A 256 -10.75 10.01 -14.88
C VAL A 256 -9.96 8.90 -15.55
N LYS A 257 -9.34 9.22 -16.67
CA LYS A 257 -8.32 8.42 -17.35
C LYS A 257 -6.97 9.08 -17.11
N PHE A 258 -6.12 8.42 -16.36
CA PHE A 258 -4.78 8.92 -16.04
C PHE A 258 -3.75 8.51 -17.11
N ASN A 259 -2.63 9.25 -17.15
CA ASN A 259 -1.44 8.86 -17.92
C ASN A 259 -0.63 7.76 -17.19
N TYR A 260 -1.34 6.72 -16.77
CA TYR A 260 -0.82 5.61 -16.01
C TYR A 260 -1.06 4.30 -16.77
N ASP A 261 0.02 3.64 -17.19
CA ASP A 261 -0.06 2.41 -17.96
C ASP A 261 1.06 1.44 -17.55
N LEU A 262 0.67 0.31 -17.00
CA LEU A 262 1.58 -0.75 -16.57
C LEU A 262 1.79 -1.84 -17.62
N LYS A 263 1.12 -1.75 -18.77
CA LYS A 263 1.27 -2.77 -19.81
C LYS A 263 2.70 -2.78 -20.34
N PRO A 264 3.32 -3.94 -20.50
CA PRO A 264 4.60 -4.04 -21.18
C PRO A 264 4.47 -3.55 -22.62
N LYS A 265 5.60 -3.12 -23.22
CA LYS A 265 5.61 -2.91 -24.68
C LYS A 265 5.22 -4.21 -25.36
N LYS A 266 4.47 -4.08 -26.45
CA LYS A 266 4.17 -5.21 -27.32
C LYS A 266 5.47 -5.66 -28.00
N PHE A 267 6.01 -6.78 -27.57
CA PHE A 267 6.98 -7.54 -28.34
C PHE A 267 6.16 -8.47 -29.26
N GLY A 268 5.64 -7.92 -30.38
CA GLY A 268 4.84 -8.67 -31.33
C GLY A 268 3.47 -9.16 -30.78
N LEU A 269 2.71 -9.86 -31.65
CA LEU A 269 1.40 -10.45 -31.32
C LEU A 269 1.48 -11.47 -30.15
N LEU A 270 2.58 -12.18 -30.00
CA LEU A 270 2.81 -13.20 -28.98
C LEU A 270 2.80 -12.64 -27.54
N SER A 271 3.14 -11.36 -27.33
CA SER A 271 3.15 -10.79 -25.98
C SER A 271 1.74 -10.61 -25.40
N ILE A 272 0.71 -10.51 -26.25
CA ILE A 272 -0.68 -10.30 -25.86
C ILE A 272 -1.27 -11.55 -25.20
N VAL A 273 -0.79 -12.73 -25.52
CA VAL A 273 -1.26 -14.01 -24.95
C VAL A 273 -0.62 -14.35 -23.60
N THR A 274 0.36 -13.59 -23.14
CA THR A 274 1.04 -13.90 -21.88
C THR A 274 0.22 -13.52 -20.65
N PRO A 275 0.18 -14.36 -19.59
CA PRO A 275 -0.45 -14.01 -18.30
C PRO A 275 0.11 -12.71 -17.71
N TYR A 276 1.38 -12.41 -17.96
CA TYR A 276 2.06 -11.19 -17.54
C TYR A 276 1.40 -9.93 -18.13
N PHE A 277 1.10 -9.91 -19.44
CA PHE A 277 0.41 -8.80 -20.10
C PHE A 277 -0.98 -8.55 -19.50
N TRP A 278 -1.79 -9.59 -19.34
CA TRP A 278 -3.14 -9.49 -18.81
C TRP A 278 -3.17 -9.04 -17.35
N ARG A 279 -2.24 -9.51 -16.55
CA ARG A 279 -2.07 -9.06 -15.15
C ARG A 279 -1.82 -7.55 -15.09
N HIS A 280 -0.93 -7.02 -15.92
CA HIS A 280 -0.61 -5.60 -15.95
C HIS A 280 -1.73 -4.75 -16.58
N ARG A 281 -2.41 -5.27 -17.61
CA ARG A 281 -3.60 -4.65 -18.19
C ARG A 281 -4.71 -4.52 -17.15
N LYS A 282 -4.99 -5.57 -16.38
CA LYS A 282 -5.98 -5.55 -15.29
C LYS A 282 -5.60 -4.53 -14.21
N ALA A 283 -4.33 -4.45 -13.82
CA ALA A 283 -3.84 -3.47 -12.87
C ALA A 283 -3.98 -2.03 -13.40
N THR A 284 -3.60 -1.76 -14.66
CA THR A 284 -3.80 -0.47 -15.33
C THR A 284 -5.27 -0.04 -15.33
N ASN A 285 -6.17 -0.92 -15.78
CA ASN A 285 -7.59 -0.62 -15.88
C ASN A 285 -8.22 -0.31 -14.52
N ARG A 286 -7.80 -1.03 -13.48
CA ARG A 286 -8.26 -0.84 -12.10
C ARG A 286 -7.89 0.54 -11.57
N MET A 287 -6.69 1.03 -11.85
CA MET A 287 -6.22 2.36 -11.42
C MET A 287 -6.80 3.49 -12.29
N ASN A 288 -7.16 3.21 -13.54
CA ASN A 288 -7.74 4.17 -14.48
C ASN A 288 -9.29 4.21 -14.47
N LYS A 289 -9.94 3.62 -13.47
CA LYS A 289 -11.41 3.67 -13.32
C LYS A 289 -11.73 4.29 -11.96
N VAL A 290 -11.61 5.61 -11.90
CA VAL A 290 -11.87 6.41 -10.71
C VAL A 290 -12.90 7.47 -11.07
N PRO A 291 -14.04 7.58 -10.32
CA PRO A 291 -15.00 8.66 -10.49
C PRO A 291 -14.33 10.03 -10.36
N VAL A 292 -14.79 11.01 -11.14
CA VAL A 292 -14.28 12.39 -11.12
C VAL A 292 -14.35 12.99 -9.72
N ASP A 293 -15.50 12.82 -9.04
CA ASP A 293 -15.70 13.37 -7.69
C ASP A 293 -14.74 12.80 -6.66
N ASP A 294 -14.43 11.50 -6.75
CA ASP A 294 -13.51 10.83 -5.83
C ASP A 294 -12.06 11.26 -6.06
N ALA A 295 -11.68 11.45 -7.33
CA ALA A 295 -10.36 11.98 -7.69
C ALA A 295 -10.22 13.46 -7.32
N ALA A 296 -11.26 14.26 -7.50
CA ALA A 296 -11.30 15.66 -7.10
C ALA A 296 -11.27 15.81 -5.57
N TRP A 297 -11.95 14.92 -4.85
CA TRP A 297 -11.92 14.91 -3.38
C TRP A 297 -10.49 14.73 -2.84
N ILE A 298 -9.75 13.73 -3.30
CA ILE A 298 -8.36 13.57 -2.84
C ILE A 298 -7.46 14.71 -3.33
N GLY A 299 -7.75 15.28 -4.49
CA GLY A 299 -7.11 16.51 -4.99
C GLY A 299 -7.29 17.67 -4.02
N SER A 300 -8.51 17.88 -3.47
CA SER A 300 -8.79 18.93 -2.49
C SER A 300 -8.10 18.69 -1.14
N GLN A 301 -7.91 17.44 -0.72
CA GLN A 301 -7.10 17.12 0.46
C GLN A 301 -5.63 17.50 0.22
N LEU A 302 -5.06 17.11 -0.91
CA LEU A 302 -3.69 17.41 -1.29
C LEU A 302 -3.43 18.91 -1.48
N ALA A 303 -4.42 19.67 -1.94
CA ALA A 303 -4.31 21.12 -2.13
C ALA A 303 -4.11 21.90 -0.83
N GLN A 304 -4.46 21.32 0.32
CA GLN A 304 -4.23 21.93 1.63
C GLN A 304 -2.76 21.88 2.06
N LEU A 305 -1.94 21.03 1.46
CA LEU A 305 -0.50 20.98 1.73
C LEU A 305 0.17 22.27 1.27
N SER A 306 1.04 22.84 2.09
CA SER A 306 1.91 23.94 1.68
C SER A 306 3.10 23.44 0.84
N ASP A 307 3.78 24.33 0.13
CA ASP A 307 5.01 24.00 -0.59
C ASP A 307 6.11 23.54 0.36
N ASP A 308 6.18 24.11 1.57
CA ASP A 308 7.16 23.71 2.57
C ASP A 308 6.88 22.29 3.09
N GLN A 309 5.63 21.94 3.33
CA GLN A 309 5.26 20.55 3.67
C GLN A 309 5.65 19.56 2.55
N LEU A 310 5.42 19.92 1.29
CA LEU A 310 5.88 19.10 0.16
C LEU A 310 7.40 18.99 0.14
N ARG A 311 8.15 20.13 0.32
CA ARG A 311 9.61 20.11 0.43
C ARG A 311 10.08 19.20 1.56
N ASP A 312 9.45 19.29 2.72
CA ASP A 312 9.81 18.49 3.89
C ASP A 312 9.69 16.99 3.63
N SER A 313 8.66 16.55 2.89
CA SER A 313 8.52 15.14 2.54
C SER A 313 9.70 14.61 1.70
N PHE A 314 10.26 15.43 0.82
CA PHE A 314 11.41 15.06 -0.02
C PHE A 314 12.75 15.29 0.70
N ARG A 315 12.90 16.37 1.46
CA ARG A 315 14.10 16.62 2.27
C ARG A 315 14.31 15.52 3.30
N ALA A 316 13.26 15.09 3.98
CA ALA A 316 13.29 13.96 4.93
C ALA A 316 13.68 12.64 4.27
N ALA A 317 13.57 12.53 2.96
CA ALA A 317 14.02 11.40 2.16
C ALA A 317 15.45 11.57 1.61
N GLY A 318 16.15 12.65 1.98
CA GLY A 318 17.53 12.90 1.59
C GLY A 318 17.71 13.35 0.14
N TYR A 319 16.68 13.95 -0.48
CA TYR A 319 16.85 14.58 -1.80
C TYR A 319 17.55 15.92 -1.67
N ASP A 320 18.43 16.21 -2.61
CA ASP A 320 19.04 17.52 -2.76
C ASP A 320 18.01 18.61 -3.09
N ARG A 321 18.38 19.88 -2.91
CA ARG A 321 17.49 21.02 -3.13
C ARG A 321 16.93 21.07 -4.56
N SER A 322 17.76 20.84 -5.57
CA SER A 322 17.33 20.91 -6.98
C SER A 322 16.30 19.84 -7.31
N THR A 323 16.58 18.60 -6.91
CA THR A 323 15.68 17.46 -7.09
C THR A 323 14.38 17.66 -6.31
N THR A 324 14.44 18.16 -5.07
CA THR A 324 13.28 18.49 -4.24
C THR A 324 12.37 19.48 -4.95
N GLU A 325 12.88 20.60 -5.45
CA GLU A 325 12.08 21.62 -6.13
C GLU A 325 11.41 21.08 -7.41
N ARG A 326 12.07 20.18 -8.14
CA ARG A 326 11.50 19.54 -9.33
C ARG A 326 10.31 18.63 -8.97
N TYR A 327 10.44 17.83 -7.90
CA TYR A 327 9.34 17.02 -7.38
C TYR A 327 8.19 17.89 -6.88
N VAL A 328 8.46 18.94 -6.12
CA VAL A 328 7.45 19.87 -5.59
C VAL A 328 6.66 20.51 -6.72
N ARG A 329 7.33 21.09 -7.73
CA ARG A 329 6.65 21.67 -8.92
C ARG A 329 5.77 20.65 -9.63
N THR A 330 6.26 19.42 -9.81
CA THR A 330 5.48 18.36 -10.47
C THR A 330 4.29 17.94 -9.63
N MET A 331 4.44 17.81 -8.33
CA MET A 331 3.35 17.52 -7.41
C MET A 331 2.27 18.61 -7.46
N ARG A 332 2.66 19.89 -7.41
CA ARG A 332 1.72 21.04 -7.55
C ARG A 332 0.96 21.00 -8.86
N SER A 333 1.65 20.76 -9.96
CA SER A 333 1.02 20.61 -11.28
C SER A 333 -0.04 19.50 -11.27
N ARG A 334 0.30 18.33 -10.76
CA ARG A 334 -0.61 17.18 -10.68
C ARG A 334 -1.79 17.41 -9.73
N ILE A 335 -1.57 18.05 -8.58
CA ILE A 335 -2.63 18.45 -7.64
C ILE A 335 -3.58 19.45 -8.33
N SER A 336 -3.05 20.43 -9.06
CA SER A 336 -3.86 21.36 -9.83
C SER A 336 -4.69 20.69 -10.93
N GLU A 337 -4.15 19.64 -11.57
CA GLU A 337 -4.92 18.85 -12.53
C GLU A 337 -6.13 18.12 -11.86
N LEU A 338 -5.94 17.58 -10.66
CA LEU A 338 -7.04 16.93 -9.89
C LEU A 338 -8.11 17.94 -9.47
N ASN A 339 -7.72 19.13 -9.03
CA ASN A 339 -8.68 20.17 -8.60
C ASN A 339 -9.55 20.71 -9.74
N ARG A 340 -9.04 20.71 -10.98
CA ARG A 340 -9.80 21.14 -12.16
C ARG A 340 -10.66 20.06 -12.80
N LEU A 341 -10.73 18.85 -12.24
CA LEU A 341 -11.46 17.73 -12.86
C LEU A 341 -12.96 17.99 -13.02
N ARG A 342 -13.60 18.62 -12.04
CA ARG A 342 -15.03 18.94 -12.11
C ARG A 342 -15.35 19.92 -13.23
N ASP A 343 -14.53 20.95 -13.38
CA ASP A 343 -14.71 21.94 -14.46
C ASP A 343 -14.51 21.29 -15.84
N GLN A 344 -13.53 20.40 -15.96
CA GLN A 344 -13.30 19.63 -17.19
C GLN A 344 -14.45 18.68 -17.51
N GLU A 345 -15.08 18.08 -16.52
CA GLU A 345 -16.24 17.23 -16.71
C GLU A 345 -17.44 18.04 -17.21
N LEU A 346 -17.74 19.17 -16.58
CA LEU A 346 -18.83 20.07 -17.00
C LEU A 346 -18.63 20.54 -18.43
N ALA A 347 -17.43 21.00 -18.81
CA ALA A 347 -17.10 21.40 -20.16
C ALA A 347 -17.26 20.26 -21.18
N THR A 348 -16.93 19.04 -20.78
CA THR A 348 -17.08 17.85 -21.63
C THR A 348 -18.56 17.49 -21.86
N ARG A 349 -19.39 17.60 -20.83
CA ARG A 349 -20.85 17.37 -20.93
C ARG A 349 -21.51 18.39 -21.84
N GLN A 350 -21.17 19.67 -21.71
CA GLN A 350 -21.71 20.75 -22.57
C GLN A 350 -21.38 20.56 -24.04
N ARG A 351 -20.15 20.09 -24.38
CA ARG A 351 -19.74 19.78 -25.76
C ARG A 351 -20.45 18.59 -26.38
N ARG A 352 -21.01 17.68 -25.58
CA ARG A 352 -21.75 16.51 -26.08
C ARG A 352 -23.23 16.80 -26.36
N VAL A 353 -23.75 17.88 -25.81
CA VAL A 353 -25.17 18.31 -25.98
C VAL A 353 -25.32 19.26 -27.17
N ARG A 354 -24.21 19.84 -27.62
CA ARG A 354 -24.13 20.61 -28.87
C ARG A 354 -23.79 19.68 -30.05
#